data_91fc45450dfc1ffc2e67101c8edf6713
#
_entry.id   91fc45450dfc1ffc2e67101c8edf6713
#
_cell.length_a   1.000
_cell.length_b   1.000
_cell.length_c   1.000
_cell.angle_alpha   90.00
_cell.angle_beta   90.00
_cell.angle_gamma   90.00
#
_symmetry.space_group_name_H-M   'P 1'
#
loop_
_entity.id
_entity.type
_entity.pdbx_description
1 polymer ?
#
loop_
_entity_poly.entity_id
_entity_poly.type
_entity_poly.pdbx_seq_one_letter_code
_entity_poly.pdbx_strand_id
1 'polypeptide(L)'
;ENYFKLQLDMADMYLYDELLRPSTGVQAQLPILYEEYSFNSKKDVEDYLKLLALTDEYFDQIISFEKEKADAGLFMSDFACQNIIDQCNAFIADSDNHYLIETFNTRIDKLTGLTQSEKDHYRLQNEKMLREHIFPAYENLAAALTDLLGSGTNENGLCYFPEGKQYYEYLLAYNTGASESVKTLENMISNERVKVLQESSDLTTENPELWELASEATLTPTDSATTLNHLKEVMLDEAKQCCLPIDELQPKSKNICLAVEY
;
A
#
# COMPACT_ATOMS: atom_id res chain seq x y z
N GLU A 1 20.41 14.03 7.14
CA GLU A 1 20.95 15.05 6.21
C GLU A 1 20.87 14.53 4.76
N ASN A 2 21.43 13.37 4.44
CA ASN A 2 21.42 12.79 3.09
C ASN A 2 20.01 12.56 2.55
N TYR A 3 19.07 12.12 3.38
CA TYR A 3 17.67 11.91 3.01
C TYR A 3 17.00 13.20 2.48
N PHE A 4 17.13 14.30 3.22
CA PHE A 4 16.53 15.56 2.81
C PHE A 4 17.23 16.16 1.58
N LYS A 5 18.53 15.95 1.45
CA LYS A 5 19.26 16.35 0.24
C LYS A 5 18.75 15.62 -0.98
N LEU A 6 18.59 14.29 -0.85
CA LEU A 6 18.06 13.47 -1.94
C LEU A 6 16.65 13.89 -2.36
N GLN A 7 15.78 14.23 -1.39
CA GLN A 7 14.44 14.76 -1.70
C GLN A 7 14.50 16.09 -2.47
N LEU A 8 15.45 16.97 -2.11
CA LEU A 8 15.65 18.23 -2.85
C LEU A 8 16.18 17.97 -4.26
N ASP A 9 17.11 17.04 -4.41
CA ASP A 9 17.68 16.68 -5.73
C ASP A 9 16.61 16.05 -6.64
N MET A 10 15.59 15.38 -6.07
CA MET A 10 14.46 14.80 -6.80
C MET A 10 13.34 15.81 -7.10
N ALA A 11 13.31 16.97 -6.45
CA ALA A 11 12.17 17.89 -6.53
C ALA A 11 11.90 18.38 -7.96
N ASP A 12 12.94 18.55 -8.78
CA ASP A 12 12.81 18.95 -10.18
C ASP A 12 12.33 17.80 -11.10
N MET A 13 12.27 16.57 -10.57
CA MET A 13 11.86 15.36 -11.29
C MET A 13 10.47 14.86 -10.84
N TYR A 14 9.66 15.69 -10.23
CA TYR A 14 8.37 15.30 -9.63
C TYR A 14 7.40 14.66 -10.64
N LEU A 15 7.46 15.01 -11.92
CA LEU A 15 6.63 14.41 -12.97
C LEU A 15 6.99 12.95 -13.30
N TYR A 16 8.12 12.44 -12.80
CA TYR A 16 8.45 11.02 -12.90
C TYR A 16 7.76 10.17 -11.82
N ASP A 17 7.16 10.81 -10.81
CA ASP A 17 6.43 10.06 -9.80
C ASP A 17 5.15 9.42 -10.38
N GLU A 18 4.86 8.22 -9.92
CA GLU A 18 3.70 7.45 -10.35
C GLU A 18 2.68 7.39 -9.20
N LEU A 19 1.75 8.36 -9.20
CA LEU A 19 0.65 8.40 -8.22
C LEU A 19 -0.39 7.32 -8.50
N LEU A 20 -0.64 7.04 -9.78
CA LEU A 20 -1.56 6.00 -10.22
C LEU A 20 -0.78 4.78 -10.72
N ARG A 21 -1.12 3.61 -10.21
CA ARG A 21 -0.54 2.32 -10.62
C ARG A 21 -1.60 1.23 -10.54
N PRO A 22 -1.59 0.23 -11.43
CA PRO A 22 -2.64 -0.80 -11.45
C PRO A 22 -2.90 -1.50 -10.12
N SER A 23 -1.87 -1.72 -9.26
CA SER A 23 -2.05 -2.48 -8.01
C SER A 23 -1.82 -1.67 -6.74
N THR A 24 -1.05 -0.60 -6.82
CA THR A 24 -0.54 0.14 -5.66
C THR A 24 -0.69 1.65 -5.77
N GLY A 25 -1.41 2.12 -6.78
CA GLY A 25 -1.71 3.54 -6.95
C GLY A 25 -2.74 4.05 -5.96
N VAL A 26 -2.87 5.37 -5.88
CA VAL A 26 -3.81 6.04 -4.97
C VAL A 26 -5.24 5.52 -5.14
N GLN A 27 -5.68 5.26 -6.38
CA GLN A 27 -7.03 4.73 -6.68
C GLN A 27 -7.30 3.36 -6.04
N ALA A 28 -6.26 2.55 -5.83
CA ALA A 28 -6.37 1.23 -5.20
C ALA A 28 -6.19 1.29 -3.67
N GLN A 29 -5.32 2.19 -3.19
CA GLN A 29 -4.97 2.26 -1.77
C GLN A 29 -5.96 3.09 -0.94
N LEU A 30 -6.54 4.14 -1.53
CA LEU A 30 -7.44 5.03 -0.79
C LEU A 30 -8.70 4.32 -0.26
N PRO A 31 -9.37 3.43 -1.02
CA PRO A 31 -10.49 2.64 -0.51
C PRO A 31 -10.12 1.75 0.69
N ILE A 32 -8.92 1.16 0.69
CA ILE A 32 -8.41 0.35 1.79
C ILE A 32 -8.23 1.21 3.05
N LEU A 33 -7.64 2.40 2.90
CA LEU A 33 -7.50 3.35 4.01
C LEU A 33 -8.86 3.77 4.59
N TYR A 34 -9.88 3.91 3.75
CA TYR A 34 -11.24 4.20 4.21
C TYR A 34 -11.87 2.99 4.92
N GLU A 35 -11.65 1.78 4.45
CA GLU A 35 -12.14 0.57 5.09
C GLU A 35 -11.48 0.35 6.46
N GLU A 36 -10.19 0.55 6.57
CA GLU A 36 -9.39 0.32 7.79
C GLU A 36 -9.43 1.48 8.79
N TYR A 37 -10.07 2.60 8.45
CA TYR A 37 -10.10 3.77 9.34
C TYR A 37 -10.80 3.45 10.67
N SER A 38 -10.10 3.56 11.78
CA SER A 38 -10.59 3.15 13.10
C SER A 38 -11.47 4.21 13.76
N PHE A 39 -12.63 3.81 14.29
CA PHE A 39 -13.53 4.66 15.08
C PHE A 39 -13.38 4.38 16.56
N ASN A 40 -12.64 5.23 17.29
CA ASN A 40 -12.49 5.16 18.74
C ASN A 40 -13.34 6.21 19.46
N SER A 41 -13.77 7.24 18.74
CA SER A 41 -14.56 8.35 19.27
C SER A 41 -15.48 8.93 18.20
N LYS A 42 -16.46 9.75 18.64
CA LYS A 42 -17.31 10.54 17.75
C LYS A 42 -16.51 11.41 16.79
N LYS A 43 -15.39 11.97 17.27
CA LYS A 43 -14.50 12.83 16.48
C LYS A 43 -13.90 12.07 15.29
N ASP A 44 -13.55 10.80 15.46
CA ASP A 44 -12.96 10.00 14.38
C ASP A 44 -13.98 9.77 13.25
N VAL A 45 -15.25 9.58 13.58
CA VAL A 45 -16.33 9.48 12.60
C VAL A 45 -16.49 10.81 11.83
N GLU A 46 -16.48 11.92 12.53
CA GLU A 46 -16.58 13.26 11.92
C GLU A 46 -15.37 13.57 11.03
N ASP A 47 -14.17 13.19 11.44
CA ASP A 47 -12.95 13.37 10.66
C ASP A 47 -12.92 12.44 9.43
N TYR A 48 -13.38 11.20 9.57
CA TYR A 48 -13.55 10.28 8.43
C TYR A 48 -14.50 10.86 7.37
N LEU A 49 -15.66 11.36 7.77
CA LEU A 49 -16.61 11.97 6.82
C LEU A 49 -16.03 13.20 6.11
N LYS A 50 -15.20 13.99 6.79
CA LYS A 50 -14.46 15.10 6.16
C LYS A 50 -13.43 14.61 5.16
N LEU A 51 -12.73 13.50 5.44
CA LEU A 51 -11.78 12.90 4.50
C LEU A 51 -12.50 12.41 3.22
N LEU A 52 -13.66 11.77 3.36
CA LEU A 52 -14.47 11.40 2.21
C LEU A 52 -14.85 12.63 1.35
N ALA A 53 -15.24 13.72 2.01
CA ALA A 53 -15.64 14.95 1.31
C ALA A 53 -14.48 15.69 0.60
N LEU A 54 -13.23 15.33 0.85
CA LEU A 54 -12.05 15.91 0.18
C LEU A 54 -11.55 15.07 -0.99
N THR A 55 -12.16 13.91 -1.26
CA THR A 55 -11.66 12.97 -2.26
C THR A 55 -11.80 13.52 -3.68
N ASP A 56 -12.86 14.21 -3.98
CA ASP A 56 -13.08 14.83 -5.30
C ASP A 56 -12.00 15.88 -5.59
N GLU A 57 -11.72 16.81 -4.68
CA GLU A 57 -10.64 17.79 -4.83
C GLU A 57 -9.27 17.12 -4.97
N TYR A 58 -9.02 16.07 -4.20
CA TYR A 58 -7.77 15.33 -4.26
C TYR A 58 -7.59 14.62 -5.62
N PHE A 59 -8.65 14.02 -6.15
CA PHE A 59 -8.60 13.37 -7.46
C PHE A 59 -8.51 14.38 -8.62
N ASP A 60 -9.11 15.56 -8.49
CA ASP A 60 -8.93 16.65 -9.44
C ASP A 60 -7.46 17.11 -9.53
N GLN A 61 -6.76 17.13 -8.40
CA GLN A 61 -5.31 17.42 -8.38
C GLN A 61 -4.51 16.29 -9.05
N ILE A 62 -4.85 15.02 -8.81
CA ILE A 62 -4.23 13.88 -9.49
C ILE A 62 -4.48 13.93 -11.00
N ILE A 63 -5.70 14.21 -11.43
CA ILE A 63 -6.04 14.37 -12.86
C ILE A 63 -5.21 15.50 -13.50
N SER A 64 -5.04 16.60 -12.78
CA SER A 64 -4.22 17.72 -13.26
C SER A 64 -2.75 17.33 -13.41
N PHE A 65 -2.24 16.57 -12.44
CA PHE A 65 -0.89 16.04 -12.48
C PHE A 65 -0.67 15.06 -13.65
N GLU A 66 -1.60 14.14 -13.88
CA GLU A 66 -1.50 13.19 -15.00
C GLU A 66 -1.58 13.88 -16.37
N LYS A 67 -2.35 14.98 -16.50
CA LYS A 67 -2.36 15.83 -17.70
C LYS A 67 -1.01 16.51 -17.91
N GLU A 68 -0.40 17.03 -16.85
CA GLU A 68 0.93 17.65 -16.92
C GLU A 68 2.00 16.61 -17.33
N LYS A 69 1.92 15.37 -16.82
CA LYS A 69 2.76 14.25 -17.26
C LYS A 69 2.58 13.94 -18.74
N ALA A 70 1.34 13.93 -19.22
CA ALA A 70 1.05 13.69 -20.63
C ALA A 70 1.64 14.78 -21.53
N ASP A 71 1.47 16.06 -21.16
CA ASP A 71 2.05 17.20 -21.87
C ASP A 71 3.59 17.15 -21.89
N ALA A 72 4.21 16.63 -20.82
CA ALA A 72 5.65 16.43 -20.72
C ALA A 72 6.17 15.15 -21.42
N GLY A 73 5.28 14.31 -21.97
CA GLY A 73 5.64 13.02 -22.58
C GLY A 73 6.06 11.94 -21.58
N LEU A 74 5.64 12.07 -20.33
CA LEU A 74 5.96 11.16 -19.21
C LEU A 74 4.74 10.35 -18.74
N PHE A 75 3.64 10.37 -19.49
CA PHE A 75 2.43 9.63 -19.15
C PHE A 75 2.67 8.12 -19.24
N MET A 76 1.94 7.38 -18.43
CA MET A 76 2.03 5.91 -18.34
C MET A 76 1.67 5.23 -19.66
N SER A 77 1.98 3.94 -19.78
CA SER A 77 1.56 3.11 -20.92
C SER A 77 0.05 2.96 -21.00
N ASP A 78 -0.48 2.77 -22.21
CA ASP A 78 -1.90 2.54 -22.42
C ASP A 78 -2.41 1.29 -21.67
N PHE A 79 -1.57 0.27 -21.56
CA PHE A 79 -1.87 -0.94 -20.77
C PHE A 79 -2.08 -0.60 -19.28
N ALA A 80 -1.21 0.19 -18.68
CA ALA A 80 -1.34 0.59 -17.28
C ALA A 80 -2.57 1.50 -17.09
N CYS A 81 -2.75 2.47 -17.97
CA CYS A 81 -3.88 3.39 -17.96
C CYS A 81 -5.22 2.64 -18.04
N GLN A 82 -5.38 1.70 -18.98
CA GLN A 82 -6.61 0.92 -19.12
C GLN A 82 -6.91 0.08 -17.88
N ASN A 83 -5.89 -0.55 -17.28
CA ASN A 83 -6.08 -1.30 -16.03
C ASN A 83 -6.57 -0.42 -14.88
N ILE A 84 -6.09 0.82 -14.79
CA ILE A 84 -6.55 1.77 -13.76
C ILE A 84 -8.00 2.20 -14.02
N ILE A 85 -8.35 2.48 -15.29
CA ILE A 85 -9.73 2.77 -15.70
C ILE A 85 -10.67 1.63 -15.31
N ASP A 86 -10.27 0.39 -15.61
CA ASP A 86 -11.07 -0.79 -15.29
C ASP A 86 -11.24 -0.97 -13.78
N GLN A 87 -10.21 -0.70 -12.99
CA GLN A 87 -10.29 -0.71 -11.53
C GLN A 87 -11.22 0.36 -10.99
N CYS A 88 -11.14 1.59 -11.49
CA CYS A 88 -12.05 2.66 -11.10
C CYS A 88 -13.51 2.29 -11.40
N ASN A 89 -13.78 1.78 -12.59
CA ASN A 89 -15.12 1.35 -12.98
C ASN A 89 -15.62 0.16 -12.14
N ALA A 90 -14.76 -0.80 -11.83
CA ALA A 90 -15.11 -1.93 -10.99
C ALA A 90 -15.42 -1.50 -9.55
N PHE A 91 -14.69 -0.52 -9.03
CA PHE A 91 -14.89 0.01 -7.68
C PHE A 91 -16.28 0.63 -7.50
N ILE A 92 -16.79 1.34 -8.50
CA ILE A 92 -18.09 2.02 -8.44
C ILE A 92 -19.27 1.20 -9.00
N ALA A 93 -19.02 -0.03 -9.50
CA ALA A 93 -20.03 -0.81 -10.24
C ALA A 93 -21.28 -1.16 -9.43
N ASP A 94 -21.17 -1.35 -8.12
CA ASP A 94 -22.30 -1.59 -7.21
C ASP A 94 -22.36 -0.51 -6.13
N SER A 95 -22.72 0.69 -6.54
CA SER A 95 -22.80 1.86 -5.65
C SER A 95 -23.92 1.78 -4.61
N ASP A 96 -24.93 0.93 -4.81
CA ASP A 96 -26.06 0.78 -3.89
C ASP A 96 -25.73 -0.19 -2.72
N ASN A 97 -24.93 -1.22 -2.99
CA ASN A 97 -24.50 -2.20 -1.98
C ASN A 97 -22.97 -2.15 -1.76
N HIS A 98 -22.42 -0.95 -1.82
CA HIS A 98 -20.97 -0.80 -1.75
C HIS A 98 -20.41 -1.21 -0.38
N TYR A 99 -19.30 -1.97 -0.37
CA TYR A 99 -18.71 -2.51 0.87
C TYR A 99 -18.30 -1.42 1.89
N LEU A 100 -17.97 -0.20 1.46
CA LEU A 100 -17.69 0.92 2.36
C LEU A 100 -18.93 1.37 3.16
N ILE A 101 -20.15 1.06 2.71
CA ILE A 101 -21.39 1.27 3.49
C ILE A 101 -21.45 0.22 4.58
N GLU A 102 -21.23 -1.05 4.26
CA GLU A 102 -21.29 -2.15 5.21
C GLU A 102 -20.21 -2.06 6.28
N THR A 103 -18.96 -1.80 5.87
CA THR A 103 -17.82 -1.67 6.81
C THR A 103 -17.98 -0.45 7.72
N PHE A 104 -18.48 0.68 7.22
CA PHE A 104 -18.85 1.82 8.05
C PHE A 104 -19.93 1.46 9.06
N ASN A 105 -21.02 0.80 8.64
CA ASN A 105 -22.09 0.39 9.51
C ASN A 105 -21.61 -0.55 10.62
N THR A 106 -20.75 -1.49 10.30
CA THR A 106 -20.12 -2.40 11.26
C THR A 106 -19.28 -1.66 12.30
N ARG A 107 -18.49 -0.68 11.86
CA ARG A 107 -17.62 0.11 12.76
C ARG A 107 -18.42 1.05 13.66
N ILE A 108 -19.45 1.74 13.13
CA ILE A 108 -20.28 2.65 13.90
C ILE A 108 -21.10 1.90 14.97
N ASP A 109 -21.48 0.65 14.70
CA ASP A 109 -22.20 -0.18 15.67
C ASP A 109 -21.33 -0.56 16.86
N LYS A 110 -20.06 -0.83 16.65
CA LYS A 110 -19.10 -1.14 17.71
C LYS A 110 -18.74 0.08 18.57
N LEU A 111 -18.95 1.29 18.05
CA LEU A 111 -18.60 2.52 18.78
C LEU A 111 -19.57 2.74 19.95
N THR A 112 -19.01 2.81 21.15
CA THR A 112 -19.74 3.13 22.37
C THR A 112 -19.87 4.65 22.56
N GLY A 113 -20.89 5.07 23.29
CA GLY A 113 -21.11 6.50 23.63
C GLY A 113 -21.93 7.30 22.60
N LEU A 114 -22.40 6.67 21.53
CA LEU A 114 -23.38 7.23 20.59
C LEU A 114 -24.76 6.65 20.83
N THR A 115 -25.78 7.50 20.74
CA THR A 115 -27.18 7.06 20.71
C THR A 115 -27.51 6.43 19.36
N GLN A 116 -28.56 5.61 19.30
CA GLN A 116 -29.00 5.01 18.02
C GLN A 116 -29.33 6.07 16.97
N SER A 117 -29.97 7.17 17.36
CA SER A 117 -30.27 8.28 16.44
C SER A 117 -29.02 8.93 15.88
N GLU A 118 -27.93 9.05 16.64
CA GLU A 118 -26.64 9.57 16.15
C GLU A 118 -26.00 8.58 15.19
N LYS A 119 -26.02 7.28 15.48
CA LYS A 119 -25.50 6.24 14.59
C LYS A 119 -26.25 6.25 13.26
N ASP A 120 -27.57 6.32 13.28
CA ASP A 120 -28.39 6.37 12.06
C ASP A 120 -28.13 7.64 11.24
N HIS A 121 -27.92 8.77 11.91
CA HIS A 121 -27.52 10.00 11.27
C HIS A 121 -26.16 9.88 10.56
N TYR A 122 -25.15 9.27 11.20
CA TYR A 122 -23.83 9.08 10.59
C TYR A 122 -23.86 8.08 9.42
N ARG A 123 -24.70 7.03 9.46
CA ARG A 123 -24.89 6.13 8.31
C ARG A 123 -25.40 6.88 7.09
N LEU A 124 -26.44 7.71 7.26
CA LEU A 124 -26.96 8.54 6.18
C LEU A 124 -25.93 9.53 5.65
N GLN A 125 -25.10 10.10 6.52
CA GLN A 125 -24.02 10.99 6.11
C GLN A 125 -22.94 10.23 5.34
N ASN A 126 -22.55 9.04 5.77
CA ASN A 126 -21.58 8.22 5.05
C ASN A 126 -22.08 7.89 3.63
N GLU A 127 -23.31 7.39 3.48
CA GLU A 127 -23.88 7.12 2.18
C GLU A 127 -23.92 8.36 1.30
N LYS A 128 -24.27 9.51 1.90
CA LYS A 128 -24.26 10.79 1.18
C LYS A 128 -22.85 11.15 0.69
N MET A 129 -21.82 11.05 1.54
CA MET A 129 -20.43 11.35 1.17
C MET A 129 -19.93 10.43 0.07
N LEU A 130 -20.26 9.14 0.12
CA LEU A 130 -19.90 8.19 -0.94
C LEU A 130 -20.52 8.59 -2.27
N ARG A 131 -21.80 8.93 -2.29
CA ARG A 131 -22.54 9.31 -3.51
C ARG A 131 -22.19 10.68 -4.07
N GLU A 132 -21.86 11.64 -3.20
CA GLU A 132 -21.58 13.01 -3.63
C GLU A 132 -20.10 13.26 -3.94
N HIS A 133 -19.17 12.49 -3.32
CA HIS A 133 -17.73 12.74 -3.44
C HIS A 133 -16.95 11.52 -3.95
N ILE A 134 -17.15 10.33 -3.37
CA ILE A 134 -16.30 9.18 -3.72
C ILE A 134 -16.62 8.65 -5.12
N PHE A 135 -17.86 8.27 -5.38
CA PHE A 135 -18.21 7.68 -6.67
C PHE A 135 -17.98 8.65 -7.83
N PRO A 136 -18.38 9.94 -7.74
CA PRO A 136 -18.08 10.90 -8.79
C PRO A 136 -16.57 11.15 -9.00
N ALA A 137 -15.75 11.11 -7.94
CA ALA A 137 -14.30 11.25 -8.07
C ALA A 137 -13.69 10.11 -8.91
N TYR A 138 -14.12 8.86 -8.68
CA TYR A 138 -13.68 7.71 -9.48
C TYR A 138 -14.21 7.73 -10.91
N GLU A 139 -15.46 8.16 -11.11
CA GLU A 139 -16.03 8.37 -12.45
C GLU A 139 -15.23 9.42 -13.24
N ASN A 140 -14.92 10.56 -12.62
CA ASN A 140 -14.15 11.64 -13.22
C ASN A 140 -12.71 11.20 -13.52
N LEU A 141 -12.08 10.46 -12.61
CA LEU A 141 -10.75 9.91 -12.83
C LEU A 141 -10.73 8.96 -14.04
N ALA A 142 -11.67 8.01 -14.09
CA ALA A 142 -11.78 7.06 -15.21
C ALA A 142 -12.03 7.79 -16.54
N ALA A 143 -12.89 8.80 -16.56
CA ALA A 143 -13.15 9.62 -17.73
C ALA A 143 -11.91 10.40 -18.19
N ALA A 144 -11.23 11.07 -17.26
CA ALA A 144 -10.02 11.85 -17.56
C ALA A 144 -8.88 10.96 -18.09
N LEU A 145 -8.70 9.77 -17.51
CA LEU A 145 -7.72 8.80 -18.00
C LEU A 145 -8.09 8.24 -19.37
N THR A 146 -9.39 8.06 -19.65
CA THR A 146 -9.86 7.66 -20.98
C THR A 146 -9.51 8.71 -22.03
N ASP A 147 -9.62 9.99 -21.70
CA ASP A 147 -9.23 11.08 -22.60
C ASP A 147 -7.70 11.15 -22.84
N LEU A 148 -6.91 10.60 -21.91
CA LEU A 148 -5.44 10.54 -22.00
C LEU A 148 -4.92 9.27 -22.67
N LEU A 149 -5.74 8.28 -22.96
CA LEU A 149 -5.32 7.08 -23.69
C LEU A 149 -4.68 7.47 -25.04
N GLY A 150 -3.55 6.85 -25.36
CA GLY A 150 -2.75 7.17 -26.53
C GLY A 150 -1.77 8.33 -26.35
N SER A 151 -1.73 8.98 -25.18
CA SER A 151 -0.74 10.01 -24.85
C SER A 151 0.59 9.41 -24.37
N GLY A 152 0.62 8.13 -24.00
CA GLY A 152 1.84 7.44 -23.58
C GLY A 152 2.86 7.37 -24.72
N THR A 153 4.09 7.78 -24.43
CA THR A 153 5.19 7.77 -25.39
C THR A 153 6.11 6.55 -25.23
N ASN A 154 5.90 5.76 -24.17
CA ASN A 154 6.80 4.70 -23.77
C ASN A 154 6.05 3.50 -23.14
N GLU A 155 6.09 2.37 -23.83
CA GLU A 155 5.51 1.09 -23.35
C GLU A 155 6.50 0.20 -22.58
N ASN A 156 7.76 0.64 -22.41
CA ASN A 156 8.85 -0.20 -21.93
C ASN A 156 9.32 0.13 -20.50
N GLY A 157 8.70 1.12 -19.84
CA GLY A 157 8.97 1.46 -18.45
C GLY A 157 9.99 2.60 -18.26
N LEU A 158 10.24 2.93 -17.00
CA LEU A 158 10.92 4.14 -16.54
C LEU A 158 12.25 4.44 -17.22
N CYS A 159 13.11 3.42 -17.44
CA CYS A 159 14.45 3.62 -17.98
C CYS A 159 14.48 4.09 -19.45
N TYR A 160 13.35 4.10 -20.13
CA TYR A 160 13.22 4.57 -21.51
C TYR A 160 12.69 6.02 -21.60
N PHE A 161 12.29 6.62 -20.49
CA PHE A 161 12.05 8.05 -20.41
C PHE A 161 13.36 8.83 -20.38
N PRO A 162 13.38 10.11 -20.81
CA PRO A 162 14.62 10.89 -20.97
C PRO A 162 15.58 10.82 -19.78
N GLU A 163 15.14 11.13 -18.59
CA GLU A 163 15.97 11.08 -17.35
C GLU A 163 15.58 9.92 -16.44
N GLY A 164 14.84 8.93 -16.96
CA GLY A 164 14.27 7.85 -16.18
C GLY A 164 15.31 6.98 -15.46
N LYS A 165 16.52 6.83 -16.00
CA LYS A 165 17.61 6.12 -15.32
C LYS A 165 18.10 6.88 -14.09
N GLN A 166 18.24 8.18 -14.19
CA GLN A 166 18.64 9.04 -13.07
C GLN A 166 17.57 9.03 -11.99
N TYR A 167 16.30 9.14 -12.37
CA TYR A 167 15.18 9.05 -11.43
C TYR A 167 15.14 7.70 -10.72
N TYR A 168 15.40 6.60 -11.43
CA TYR A 168 15.49 5.26 -10.83
C TYR A 168 16.62 5.17 -9.79
N GLU A 169 17.78 5.75 -10.06
CA GLU A 169 18.89 5.80 -9.09
C GLU A 169 18.51 6.60 -7.84
N TYR A 170 17.78 7.70 -7.99
CA TYR A 170 17.23 8.44 -6.85
C TYR A 170 16.22 7.60 -6.05
N LEU A 171 15.28 6.96 -6.72
CA LEU A 171 14.31 6.07 -6.05
C LEU A 171 15.00 4.94 -5.28
N LEU A 172 16.04 4.35 -5.86
CA LEU A 172 16.80 3.29 -5.25
C LEU A 172 17.50 3.78 -3.96
N ALA A 173 18.20 4.91 -4.06
CA ALA A 173 18.85 5.54 -2.91
C ALA A 173 17.83 5.97 -1.84
N TYR A 174 16.70 6.52 -2.23
CA TYR A 174 15.63 6.96 -1.33
C TYR A 174 15.02 5.78 -0.53
N ASN A 175 14.72 4.67 -1.22
CA ASN A 175 14.05 3.53 -0.60
C ASN A 175 14.98 2.61 0.19
N THR A 176 16.27 2.56 -0.18
CA THR A 176 17.24 1.62 0.43
C THR A 176 18.29 2.30 1.31
N GLY A 177 18.49 3.62 1.15
CA GLY A 177 19.61 4.34 1.75
C GLY A 177 20.96 4.01 1.11
N ALA A 178 21.00 3.22 0.02
CA ALA A 178 22.23 2.84 -0.66
C ALA A 178 22.81 4.04 -1.42
N SER A 179 24.13 4.15 -1.44
CA SER A 179 24.89 5.14 -2.22
C SER A 179 25.59 4.53 -3.43
N GLU A 180 25.48 3.22 -3.57
CA GLU A 180 26.10 2.45 -4.64
C GLU A 180 25.30 2.58 -5.95
N SER A 181 26.01 2.44 -7.08
CA SER A 181 25.36 2.42 -8.38
C SER A 181 24.45 1.20 -8.55
N VAL A 182 23.42 1.31 -9.39
CA VAL A 182 22.53 0.20 -9.76
C VAL A 182 23.34 -1.05 -10.12
N LYS A 183 24.39 -0.89 -10.94
CA LYS A 183 25.23 -2.02 -11.37
C LYS A 183 25.97 -2.70 -10.22
N THR A 184 26.43 -1.92 -9.24
CA THR A 184 27.08 -2.46 -8.05
C THR A 184 26.08 -3.27 -7.23
N LEU A 185 24.87 -2.74 -7.01
CA LEU A 185 23.82 -3.42 -6.27
C LEU A 185 23.32 -4.69 -6.97
N GLU A 186 23.17 -4.66 -8.30
CA GLU A 186 22.87 -5.86 -9.09
C GLU A 186 23.91 -6.97 -8.90
N ASN A 187 25.20 -6.60 -8.91
CA ASN A 187 26.28 -7.54 -8.69
C ASN A 187 26.26 -8.11 -7.26
N MET A 188 26.03 -7.25 -6.26
CA MET A 188 25.91 -7.68 -4.87
C MET A 188 24.74 -8.67 -4.69
N ILE A 189 23.56 -8.34 -5.20
CA ILE A 189 22.38 -9.21 -5.13
C ILE A 189 22.63 -10.52 -5.86
N SER A 190 23.25 -10.47 -7.04
CA SER A 190 23.57 -11.67 -7.83
C SER A 190 24.55 -12.60 -7.11
N ASN A 191 25.57 -12.04 -6.47
CA ASN A 191 26.56 -12.81 -5.68
C ASN A 191 25.90 -13.42 -4.45
N GLU A 192 25.10 -12.66 -3.72
CA GLU A 192 24.40 -13.17 -2.54
C GLU A 192 23.38 -14.26 -2.92
N ARG A 193 22.65 -14.09 -4.04
CA ARG A 193 21.76 -15.11 -4.56
C ARG A 193 22.50 -16.43 -4.84
N VAL A 194 23.66 -16.37 -5.49
CA VAL A 194 24.47 -17.59 -5.78
C VAL A 194 24.89 -18.25 -4.47
N LYS A 195 25.35 -17.47 -3.49
CA LYS A 195 25.75 -17.98 -2.17
C LYS A 195 24.60 -18.66 -1.44
N VAL A 196 23.43 -18.01 -1.36
CA VAL A 196 22.23 -18.56 -0.70
C VAL A 196 21.76 -19.85 -1.40
N LEU A 197 21.79 -19.89 -2.74
CA LEU A 197 21.46 -21.10 -3.50
C LEU A 197 22.43 -22.24 -3.21
N GLN A 198 23.72 -21.94 -3.09
CA GLN A 198 24.72 -22.95 -2.73
C GLN A 198 24.50 -23.47 -1.30
N GLU A 199 24.33 -22.55 -0.32
CA GLU A 199 24.04 -22.91 1.07
C GLU A 199 22.76 -23.76 1.19
N SER A 200 21.70 -23.42 0.44
CA SER A 200 20.47 -24.19 0.38
C SER A 200 20.70 -25.60 -0.21
N SER A 201 21.51 -25.70 -1.28
CA SER A 201 21.88 -26.97 -1.90
C SER A 201 22.70 -27.86 -0.97
N ASP A 202 23.68 -27.26 -0.28
CA ASP A 202 24.53 -27.97 0.68
C ASP A 202 23.69 -28.48 1.86
N LEU A 203 22.81 -27.63 2.41
CA LEU A 203 21.90 -27.99 3.50
C LEU A 203 21.00 -29.16 3.14
N THR A 204 20.39 -29.14 1.94
CA THR A 204 19.51 -30.22 1.48
C THR A 204 20.28 -31.50 1.11
N THR A 205 21.55 -31.37 0.73
CA THR A 205 22.43 -32.51 0.45
C THR A 205 22.88 -33.18 1.74
N GLU A 206 23.22 -32.39 2.76
CA GLU A 206 23.62 -32.87 4.08
C GLU A 206 22.45 -33.45 4.89
N ASN A 207 21.22 -32.96 4.62
CA ASN A 207 20.00 -33.35 5.33
C ASN A 207 18.87 -33.66 4.33
N PRO A 208 18.92 -34.79 3.64
CA PRO A 208 17.93 -35.13 2.60
C PRO A 208 16.48 -35.20 3.09
N GLU A 209 16.30 -35.49 4.38
CA GLU A 209 15.01 -35.57 5.05
C GLU A 209 14.28 -34.23 5.13
N LEU A 210 14.98 -33.11 4.96
CA LEU A 210 14.35 -31.78 5.03
C LEU A 210 13.28 -31.57 3.96
N TRP A 211 13.46 -32.14 2.78
CA TRP A 211 12.44 -32.08 1.70
C TRP A 211 11.20 -32.89 2.05
N GLU A 212 11.37 -34.05 2.65
CA GLU A 212 10.26 -34.89 3.09
C GLU A 212 9.49 -34.21 4.21
N LEU A 213 10.21 -33.69 5.24
CA LEU A 213 9.65 -32.91 6.34
C LEU A 213 8.92 -31.64 5.86
N ALA A 214 9.49 -30.92 4.90
CA ALA A 214 8.88 -29.72 4.34
C ALA A 214 7.60 -30.04 3.52
N SER A 215 7.59 -31.14 2.79
CA SER A 215 6.43 -31.59 2.00
C SER A 215 5.30 -32.15 2.87
N GLU A 216 5.65 -32.75 4.00
CA GLU A 216 4.71 -33.29 4.99
C GLU A 216 4.26 -32.26 6.04
N ALA A 217 4.93 -31.10 6.11
CA ALA A 217 4.59 -30.03 7.02
C ALA A 217 3.18 -29.46 6.69
N THR A 218 2.19 -30.07 7.27
CA THR A 218 0.84 -29.50 7.32
C THR A 218 0.83 -28.37 8.34
N LEU A 219 0.64 -27.14 7.89
CA LEU A 219 0.30 -26.03 8.76
C LEU A 219 -1.07 -26.34 9.37
N THR A 220 -1.08 -26.97 10.54
CA THR A 220 -2.30 -27.10 11.32
C THR A 220 -2.67 -25.72 11.82
N PRO A 221 -3.88 -25.22 11.51
CA PRO A 221 -4.34 -23.96 12.08
C PRO A 221 -4.35 -24.11 13.60
N THR A 222 -3.44 -23.46 14.28
CA THR A 222 -3.47 -23.29 15.73
C THR A 222 -4.37 -22.13 16.08
N ASP A 223 -4.99 -22.14 17.26
CA ASP A 223 -5.72 -20.97 17.72
C ASP A 223 -4.79 -19.74 17.79
N SER A 224 -5.38 -18.55 17.65
CA SER A 224 -4.63 -17.29 17.58
C SER A 224 -3.73 -17.07 18.81
N ALA A 225 -4.16 -17.51 19.99
CA ALA A 225 -3.39 -17.35 21.23
C ALA A 225 -2.14 -18.23 21.22
N THR A 226 -2.23 -19.47 20.74
CA THR A 226 -1.10 -20.40 20.63
C THR A 226 -0.11 -19.90 19.59
N THR A 227 -0.57 -19.44 18.44
CA THR A 227 0.27 -18.87 17.38
C THR A 227 1.00 -17.61 17.88
N LEU A 228 0.29 -16.71 18.57
CA LEU A 228 0.86 -15.48 19.13
C LEU A 228 1.92 -15.76 20.20
N ASN A 229 1.69 -16.73 21.09
CA ASN A 229 2.65 -17.13 22.12
C ASN A 229 3.91 -17.71 21.48
N HIS A 230 3.78 -18.54 20.45
CA HIS A 230 4.92 -19.09 19.72
C HIS A 230 5.73 -18.00 19.02
N LEU A 231 5.07 -17.09 18.30
CA LEU A 231 5.74 -15.92 17.67
C LEU A 231 6.46 -15.07 18.71
N LYS A 232 5.85 -14.84 19.87
CA LYS A 232 6.47 -14.09 20.96
C LYS A 232 7.74 -14.79 21.51
N GLU A 233 7.74 -16.10 21.64
CA GLU A 233 8.89 -16.88 22.08
C GLU A 233 10.03 -16.80 21.06
N VAL A 234 9.73 -16.98 19.76
CA VAL A 234 10.71 -16.86 18.67
C VAL A 234 11.31 -15.45 18.63
N MET A 235 10.48 -14.41 18.66
CA MET A 235 10.96 -13.02 18.66
C MET A 235 11.82 -12.68 19.87
N LEU A 236 11.49 -13.20 21.07
CA LEU A 236 12.29 -13.01 22.27
C LEU A 236 13.63 -13.72 22.19
N ASP A 237 13.68 -14.89 21.57
CA ASP A 237 14.90 -15.67 21.40
C ASP A 237 15.83 -15.01 20.39
N GLU A 238 15.32 -14.55 19.27
CA GLU A 238 16.05 -13.75 18.27
C GLU A 238 16.58 -12.44 18.87
N ALA A 239 15.75 -11.72 19.65
CA ALA A 239 16.18 -10.50 20.32
C ALA A 239 17.32 -10.73 21.29
N LYS A 240 17.35 -11.87 22.01
CA LYS A 240 18.48 -12.26 22.87
C LYS A 240 19.75 -12.52 22.06
N GLN A 241 19.62 -13.22 20.92
CA GLN A 241 20.77 -13.51 20.04
C GLN A 241 21.35 -12.23 19.44
N CYS A 242 20.50 -11.23 19.14
CA CYS A 242 20.91 -9.92 18.62
C CYS A 242 21.37 -8.94 19.70
N CYS A 243 21.49 -9.36 20.98
CA CYS A 243 21.86 -8.50 22.11
C CYS A 243 20.96 -7.27 22.30
N LEU A 244 19.69 -7.34 21.90
CA LEU A 244 18.73 -6.27 22.12
C LEU A 244 18.23 -6.25 23.58
N PRO A 245 18.06 -5.08 24.21
CA PRO A 245 17.56 -4.98 25.57
C PRO A 245 16.09 -5.42 25.61
N ILE A 246 15.85 -6.62 26.16
CA ILE A 246 14.54 -7.28 26.20
C ILE A 246 13.52 -6.49 27.03
N ASP A 247 13.99 -5.77 28.04
CA ASP A 247 13.14 -4.99 28.95
C ASP A 247 12.41 -3.83 28.23
N GLU A 248 12.96 -3.33 27.12
CA GLU A 248 12.35 -2.30 26.29
C GLU A 248 11.29 -2.84 25.30
N LEU A 249 11.28 -4.14 25.03
CA LEU A 249 10.34 -4.77 24.09
C LEU A 249 9.02 -5.17 24.73
N GLN A 250 8.98 -5.37 26.04
CA GLN A 250 7.77 -5.84 26.75
C GLN A 250 6.56 -4.90 26.70
N PRO A 251 6.68 -3.57 26.77
CA PRO A 251 5.52 -2.68 26.70
C PRO A 251 4.89 -2.59 25.31
N LYS A 252 5.66 -2.86 24.25
CA LYS A 252 5.19 -2.73 22.86
C LYS A 252 4.43 -3.96 22.36
N SER A 253 4.57 -5.10 23.01
CA SER A 253 3.88 -6.34 22.66
C SER A 253 2.36 -6.31 22.90
N LYS A 254 1.87 -5.40 23.74
CA LYS A 254 0.43 -5.23 23.96
C LYS A 254 -0.30 -4.63 22.74
N ASN A 255 0.41 -3.86 21.91
CA ASN A 255 -0.18 -3.24 20.71
C ASN A 255 -0.16 -4.18 19.49
N ILE A 256 0.69 -5.22 19.49
CA ILE A 256 0.71 -6.23 18.42
C ILE A 256 -0.46 -7.20 18.58
N CYS A 257 -0.95 -7.44 19.79
CA CYS A 257 -2.12 -8.29 20.04
C CYS A 257 -3.44 -7.74 19.46
N LEU A 258 -3.53 -6.44 19.20
CA LEU A 258 -4.73 -5.81 18.63
C LEU A 258 -4.81 -5.90 17.09
N ALA A 259 -3.69 -6.25 16.43
CA ALA A 259 -3.62 -6.35 14.97
C ALA A 259 -3.94 -7.75 14.41
N VAL A 260 -4.13 -8.76 15.28
CA VAL A 260 -4.37 -10.17 14.88
C VAL A 260 -5.81 -10.65 15.20
N GLU A 261 -6.64 -9.79 15.73
CA GLU A 261 -8.06 -10.11 16.04
C GLU A 261 -9.04 -9.69 14.91
N TYR A 262 -8.56 -9.69 13.64
CA TYR A 262 -9.45 -9.49 12.49
C TYR A 262 -9.26 -10.56 11.43
#